data_03c2db98fdbb5d04c1966950db4989f1
#
_entry.id   03c2db98fdbb5d04c1966950db4989f1
#
_cell.length_a   1.000
_cell.length_b   1.000
_cell.length_c   1.000
_cell.angle_alpha   90.00
_cell.angle_beta   90.00
_cell.angle_gamma   90.00
#
_symmetry.space_group_name_H-M   'P 1'
#
loop_
_entity.id
_entity.type
_entity.pdbx_description
1 polymer ?
#
loop_
_entity_poly.entity_id
_entity_poly.type
_entity_poly.pdbx_seq_one_letter_code
_entity_poly.pdbx_strand_id
1 'polypeptide(L)'
;CTGDYAGLAALRLYVVYRALVRALVAALKQRDHPRDDAAAAAFDAYFGLAVRLTAPASPFVILCHGFSGSGKSVASKALAQRIGAVRLSSDIERKRPMRDDGAFASARYTDEAIDNNYARLRMLAETTLDALCPVIVDATFLKRAHRASFIELAAGRSIPVYIATFNADLPVL
;
A
#
# COMPACT_ATOMS: atom_id res chain seq x y z
N CYS A 1 1.17 -0.53 -11.80
CA CYS A 1 1.69 -1.36 -10.70
C CYS A 1 2.21 -2.67 -11.26
N THR A 2 3.47 -3.02 -10.99
CA THR A 2 4.12 -4.25 -11.45
C THR A 2 3.57 -5.51 -10.76
N GLY A 3 3.07 -5.37 -9.52
CA GLY A 3 2.65 -6.49 -8.66
C GLY A 3 3.78 -7.14 -7.88
N ASP A 4 4.96 -6.54 -7.93
CA ASP A 4 6.10 -6.96 -7.13
C ASP A 4 5.97 -6.40 -5.71
N TYR A 5 5.23 -7.10 -4.87
CA TYR A 5 5.09 -6.75 -3.46
C TYR A 5 6.28 -7.25 -2.63
N ALA A 6 6.97 -8.29 -3.07
CA ALA A 6 8.17 -8.80 -2.39
C ALA A 6 9.33 -7.79 -2.44
N GLY A 7 9.42 -7.02 -3.53
CA GLY A 7 10.40 -5.94 -3.68
C GLY A 7 10.25 -4.79 -2.67
N LEU A 8 9.10 -4.67 -1.97
CA LEU A 8 8.88 -3.63 -0.97
C LEU A 8 9.90 -3.69 0.18
N ALA A 9 10.34 -4.88 0.57
CA ALA A 9 11.33 -5.05 1.64
C ALA A 9 12.66 -4.34 1.32
N ALA A 10 13.09 -4.35 0.05
CA ALA A 10 14.31 -3.68 -0.40
C ALA A 10 14.08 -2.20 -0.74
N LEU A 11 12.83 -1.81 -1.06
CA LEU A 11 12.50 -0.46 -1.57
C LEU A 11 12.90 0.63 -0.56
N ARG A 12 12.60 0.44 0.72
CA ARG A 12 12.92 1.39 1.79
C ARG A 12 14.42 1.65 1.88
N LEU A 13 15.23 0.59 1.90
CA LEU A 13 16.69 0.70 1.92
C LEU A 13 17.20 1.43 0.67
N TYR A 14 16.67 1.08 -0.51
CA TYR A 14 17.07 1.71 -1.76
C TYR A 14 16.74 3.21 -1.78
N VAL A 15 15.54 3.60 -1.32
CA VAL A 15 15.13 5.01 -1.27
C VAL A 15 16.00 5.80 -0.29
N VAL A 16 16.30 5.25 0.90
CA VAL A 16 17.22 5.86 1.88
C VAL A 16 18.60 6.06 1.26
N TYR A 17 19.17 5.02 0.64
CA TYR A 17 20.45 5.10 -0.04
C TYR A 17 20.47 6.21 -1.11
N ARG A 18 19.45 6.23 -1.98
CA ARG A 18 19.35 7.27 -3.03
C ARG A 18 19.19 8.67 -2.46
N ALA A 19 18.44 8.82 -1.39
CA ALA A 19 18.28 10.10 -0.71
C ALA A 19 19.61 10.60 -0.15
N LEU A 20 20.39 9.72 0.52
CA LEU A 20 21.73 10.08 1.04
C LEU A 20 22.71 10.45 -0.07
N VAL A 21 22.70 9.71 -1.19
CA VAL A 21 23.55 10.06 -2.36
C VAL A 21 23.17 11.45 -2.90
N ARG A 22 21.87 11.77 -3.00
CA ARG A 22 21.39 13.09 -3.46
C ARG A 22 21.76 14.19 -2.45
N ALA A 23 21.64 13.92 -1.16
CA ALA A 23 22.08 14.85 -0.12
C ALA A 23 23.58 15.14 -0.21
N LEU A 24 24.41 14.10 -0.39
CA LEU A 24 25.86 14.27 -0.57
C LEU A 24 26.19 15.16 -1.78
N VAL A 25 25.54 14.91 -2.93
CA VAL A 25 25.75 15.73 -4.14
C VAL A 25 25.36 17.18 -3.88
N ALA A 26 24.25 17.43 -3.18
CA ALA A 26 23.82 18.78 -2.82
C ALA A 26 24.81 19.46 -1.86
N ALA A 27 25.34 18.76 -0.87
CA ALA A 27 26.36 19.27 0.04
C ALA A 27 27.68 19.63 -0.67
N LEU A 28 28.11 18.81 -1.63
CA LEU A 28 29.30 19.10 -2.45
C LEU A 28 29.09 20.37 -3.32
N LYS A 29 27.92 20.50 -3.92
CA LYS A 29 27.57 21.73 -4.68
C LYS A 29 27.59 22.98 -3.79
N GLN A 30 27.00 22.89 -2.59
CA GLN A 30 26.97 24.01 -1.65
C GLN A 30 28.38 24.38 -1.17
N ARG A 31 29.27 23.39 -0.96
CA ARG A 31 30.68 23.65 -0.63
C ARG A 31 31.37 24.45 -1.75
N ASP A 32 31.17 24.06 -3.00
CA ASP A 32 31.80 24.70 -4.16
C ASP A 32 31.14 26.05 -4.51
N HIS A 33 29.83 26.21 -4.15
CA HIS A 33 29.05 27.42 -4.33
C HIS A 33 28.29 27.80 -3.04
N PRO A 34 28.94 28.44 -2.05
CA PRO A 34 28.37 28.68 -0.72
C PRO A 34 27.10 29.55 -0.67
N ARG A 35 26.80 30.26 -1.76
CA ARG A 35 25.59 31.11 -1.90
C ARG A 35 24.46 30.43 -2.70
N ASP A 36 24.56 29.13 -3.00
CA ASP A 36 23.54 28.37 -3.69
C ASP A 36 22.47 27.89 -2.69
N ASP A 37 21.48 28.74 -2.42
CA ASP A 37 20.34 28.43 -1.55
C ASP A 37 19.54 27.19 -2.04
N ALA A 38 19.52 26.95 -3.35
CA ALA A 38 18.85 25.77 -3.91
C ALA A 38 19.60 24.46 -3.54
N ALA A 39 20.93 24.51 -3.47
CA ALA A 39 21.72 23.36 -3.02
C ALA A 39 21.49 23.08 -1.54
N ALA A 40 21.42 24.11 -0.69
CA ALA A 40 21.09 23.96 0.74
C ALA A 40 19.69 23.35 0.94
N ALA A 41 18.68 23.90 0.29
CA ALA A 41 17.31 23.38 0.36
C ALA A 41 17.21 21.94 -0.16
N ALA A 42 17.94 21.57 -1.20
CA ALA A 42 18.00 20.21 -1.71
C ALA A 42 18.65 19.24 -0.71
N PHE A 43 19.72 19.65 -0.03
CA PHE A 43 20.34 18.86 1.03
C PHE A 43 19.34 18.57 2.14
N ASP A 44 18.68 19.59 2.69
CA ASP A 44 17.71 19.45 3.78
C ASP A 44 16.53 18.53 3.39
N ALA A 45 16.05 18.68 2.16
CA ALA A 45 14.96 17.85 1.65
C ALA A 45 15.34 16.36 1.56
N TYR A 46 16.50 16.05 0.97
CA TYR A 46 16.94 14.66 0.79
C TYR A 46 17.42 14.03 2.09
N PHE A 47 18.18 14.76 2.91
CA PHE A 47 18.63 14.28 4.21
C PHE A 47 17.45 14.06 5.15
N GLY A 48 16.52 15.02 5.23
CA GLY A 48 15.30 14.88 5.98
C GLY A 48 14.42 13.70 5.54
N LEU A 49 14.38 13.40 4.21
CA LEU A 49 13.71 12.20 3.70
C LEU A 49 14.39 10.93 4.22
N ALA A 50 15.71 10.83 4.16
CA ALA A 50 16.46 9.68 4.65
C ALA A 50 16.22 9.45 6.15
N VAL A 51 16.28 10.51 6.97
CA VAL A 51 15.99 10.46 8.41
C VAL A 51 14.56 9.97 8.69
N ARG A 52 13.56 10.52 8.00
CA ARG A 52 12.16 10.06 8.16
C ARG A 52 12.00 8.58 7.81
N LEU A 53 12.66 8.11 6.77
CA LEU A 53 12.57 6.72 6.35
C LEU A 53 13.35 5.75 7.23
N THR A 54 14.32 6.20 8.02
CA THR A 54 15.03 5.38 9.01
C THR A 54 14.33 5.33 10.36
N ALA A 55 13.34 6.22 10.62
CA ALA A 55 12.55 6.19 11.83
C ALA A 55 11.77 4.86 11.96
N PRO A 56 11.45 4.41 13.18
CA PRO A 56 10.63 3.24 13.40
C PRO A 56 9.31 3.34 12.63
N ALA A 57 8.97 2.31 11.85
CA ALA A 57 7.72 2.27 11.13
C ALA A 57 6.61 1.73 12.06
N SER A 58 5.42 2.33 11.95
CA SER A 58 4.21 1.85 12.63
C SER A 58 3.21 1.42 11.56
N PRO A 59 3.32 0.20 11.02
CA PRO A 59 2.39 -0.28 10.00
C PRO A 59 1.00 -0.45 10.60
N PHE A 60 -0.02 -0.34 9.76
CA PHE A 60 -1.42 -0.54 10.11
C PHE A 60 -2.18 -1.09 8.89
N VAL A 61 -3.39 -1.57 9.13
CA VAL A 61 -4.29 -2.06 8.08
C VAL A 61 -5.55 -1.20 8.03
N ILE A 62 -5.94 -0.78 6.83
CA ILE A 62 -7.26 -0.19 6.58
C ILE A 62 -8.03 -1.10 5.64
N LEU A 63 -9.20 -1.57 6.07
CA LEU A 63 -10.15 -2.33 5.25
C LEU A 63 -11.22 -1.38 4.72
N CYS A 64 -11.32 -1.23 3.40
CA CYS A 64 -12.41 -0.46 2.78
C CYS A 64 -13.63 -1.36 2.63
N HIS A 65 -14.70 -1.10 3.39
CA HIS A 65 -15.96 -1.85 3.39
C HIS A 65 -17.07 -1.10 2.66
N GLY A 66 -17.90 -1.80 1.89
CA GLY A 66 -19.07 -1.23 1.21
C GLY A 66 -19.34 -1.86 -0.17
N PHE A 67 -20.49 -1.56 -0.76
CA PHE A 67 -20.92 -2.10 -2.05
C PHE A 67 -20.03 -1.60 -3.21
N SER A 68 -20.06 -2.35 -4.32
CA SER A 68 -19.43 -1.88 -5.56
C SER A 68 -20.10 -0.56 -5.98
N GLY A 69 -19.34 0.37 -6.55
CA GLY A 69 -19.86 1.68 -6.93
C GLY A 69 -19.83 2.75 -5.83
N SER A 70 -19.68 2.41 -4.55
CA SER A 70 -19.73 3.37 -3.43
C SER A 70 -18.53 4.33 -3.29
N GLY A 71 -17.67 4.47 -4.30
CA GLY A 71 -16.54 5.39 -4.28
C GLY A 71 -15.29 4.89 -3.55
N LYS A 72 -15.27 3.66 -3.01
CA LYS A 72 -14.12 3.08 -2.29
C LYS A 72 -12.79 3.24 -3.01
N SER A 73 -12.75 2.90 -4.30
CA SER A 73 -11.51 2.87 -5.08
C SER A 73 -10.91 4.25 -5.30
N VAL A 74 -11.74 5.28 -5.42
CA VAL A 74 -11.28 6.67 -5.53
C VAL A 74 -10.71 7.14 -4.19
N ALA A 75 -11.46 6.93 -3.12
CA ALA A 75 -11.05 7.35 -1.78
C ALA A 75 -9.82 6.57 -1.28
N SER A 76 -9.78 5.25 -1.46
CA SER A 76 -8.64 4.41 -1.05
C SER A 76 -7.35 4.79 -1.80
N LYS A 77 -7.46 5.15 -3.10
CA LYS A 77 -6.32 5.62 -3.89
C LYS A 77 -5.78 6.96 -3.37
N ALA A 78 -6.67 7.92 -3.14
CA ALA A 78 -6.28 9.23 -2.62
C ALA A 78 -5.68 9.12 -1.20
N LEU A 79 -6.29 8.30 -0.34
CA LEU A 79 -5.79 8.06 1.01
C LEU A 79 -4.40 7.41 0.98
N ALA A 80 -4.20 6.37 0.17
CA ALA A 80 -2.91 5.68 0.03
C ALA A 80 -1.78 6.64 -0.34
N GLN A 81 -2.04 7.57 -1.26
CA GLN A 81 -1.06 8.59 -1.67
C GLN A 81 -0.73 9.57 -0.53
N ARG A 82 -1.72 9.97 0.27
CA ARG A 82 -1.53 10.93 1.35
C ARG A 82 -0.76 10.37 2.55
N ILE A 83 -0.99 9.10 2.88
CA ILE A 83 -0.39 8.47 4.07
C ILE A 83 0.78 7.52 3.73
N GLY A 84 1.16 7.42 2.45
CA GLY A 84 2.25 6.55 2.02
C GLY A 84 1.96 5.05 2.18
N ALA A 85 0.68 4.64 2.13
CA ALA A 85 0.28 3.25 2.28
C ALA A 85 0.26 2.51 0.93
N VAL A 86 0.49 1.20 0.98
CA VAL A 86 0.32 0.31 -0.17
C VAL A 86 -1.15 -0.06 -0.30
N ARG A 87 -1.75 0.22 -1.47
CA ARG A 87 -3.14 -0.15 -1.76
C ARG A 87 -3.19 -1.49 -2.49
N LEU A 88 -3.87 -2.46 -1.89
CA LEU A 88 -4.21 -3.75 -2.48
C LEU A 88 -5.66 -3.68 -2.98
N SER A 89 -5.85 -3.75 -4.30
CA SER A 89 -7.19 -3.68 -4.90
C SER A 89 -7.66 -5.06 -5.33
N SER A 90 -8.78 -5.51 -4.76
CA SER A 90 -9.43 -6.77 -5.10
C SER A 90 -9.69 -6.93 -6.60
N ASP A 91 -10.12 -5.84 -7.26
CA ASP A 91 -10.40 -5.87 -8.70
C ASP A 91 -9.10 -6.00 -9.54
N ILE A 92 -8.05 -5.30 -9.14
CA ILE A 92 -6.76 -5.38 -9.83
C ILE A 92 -6.14 -6.78 -9.65
N GLU A 93 -6.11 -7.30 -8.42
CA GLU A 93 -5.48 -8.59 -8.14
C GLU A 93 -6.24 -9.76 -8.77
N ARG A 94 -7.59 -9.68 -8.82
CA ARG A 94 -8.42 -10.67 -9.53
C ARG A 94 -8.18 -10.69 -11.04
N LYS A 95 -7.87 -9.53 -11.64
CA LYS A 95 -7.59 -9.40 -13.09
C LYS A 95 -6.13 -9.72 -13.43
N ARG A 96 -5.26 -9.80 -12.45
CA ARG A 96 -3.85 -10.12 -12.68
C ARG A 96 -3.72 -11.58 -13.11
N PRO A 97 -3.13 -11.88 -14.27
CA PRO A 97 -2.95 -13.25 -14.69
C PRO A 97 -2.08 -13.99 -13.66
N MET A 98 -2.61 -15.02 -13.06
CA MET A 98 -1.80 -16.06 -12.46
C MET A 98 -1.05 -16.72 -13.60
N ARG A 99 0.22 -17.02 -13.43
CA ARG A 99 1.14 -17.49 -14.50
C ARG A 99 0.68 -18.74 -15.25
N ASP A 100 -0.48 -19.33 -14.93
CA ASP A 100 -0.87 -20.66 -15.41
C ASP A 100 -2.35 -20.88 -15.77
N ASP A 101 -3.25 -19.89 -15.71
CA ASP A 101 -4.67 -20.20 -15.95
C ASP A 101 -5.31 -19.39 -17.07
N GLY A 102 -5.45 -20.03 -18.22
CA GLY A 102 -6.37 -19.64 -19.31
C GLY A 102 -7.86 -19.82 -18.95
N ALA A 103 -8.23 -19.79 -17.67
CA ALA A 103 -9.60 -20.00 -17.21
C ALA A 103 -10.51 -18.80 -17.48
N PHE A 104 -11.66 -19.09 -18.07
CA PHE A 104 -12.67 -18.15 -18.55
C PHE A 104 -13.14 -17.11 -17.51
N ALA A 105 -13.49 -15.91 -17.99
CA ALA A 105 -13.89 -14.77 -17.18
C ALA A 105 -15.09 -15.02 -16.24
N SER A 106 -15.99 -15.96 -16.58
CA SER A 106 -17.14 -16.35 -15.76
C SER A 106 -16.79 -17.09 -14.47
N ALA A 107 -15.67 -17.83 -14.44
CA ALA A 107 -15.20 -18.54 -13.24
C ALA A 107 -14.69 -17.60 -12.14
N ARG A 108 -14.47 -16.32 -12.42
CA ARG A 108 -13.93 -15.33 -11.48
C ARG A 108 -14.90 -14.84 -10.41
N TYR A 109 -16.19 -15.20 -10.51
CA TYR A 109 -17.27 -14.75 -9.62
C TYR A 109 -17.92 -15.88 -8.81
N THR A 110 -17.33 -17.09 -8.85
CA THR A 110 -17.76 -18.16 -7.93
C THR A 110 -17.36 -17.81 -6.50
N ASP A 111 -18.09 -18.34 -5.51
CA ASP A 111 -17.75 -18.18 -4.09
C ASP A 111 -16.31 -18.61 -3.79
N GLU A 112 -15.86 -19.70 -4.37
CA GLU A 112 -14.49 -20.19 -4.25
C GLU A 112 -13.47 -19.21 -4.85
N ALA A 113 -13.72 -18.65 -6.02
CA ALA A 113 -12.84 -17.65 -6.65
C ALA A 113 -12.78 -16.35 -5.83
N ILE A 114 -13.90 -15.98 -5.21
CA ILE A 114 -13.94 -14.83 -4.29
C ILE A 114 -13.10 -15.10 -3.06
N ASP A 115 -13.27 -16.26 -2.42
CA ASP A 115 -12.53 -16.64 -1.21
C ASP A 115 -11.02 -16.78 -1.50
N ASN A 116 -10.65 -17.35 -2.64
CA ASN A 116 -9.26 -17.41 -3.13
C ASN A 116 -8.66 -16.02 -3.35
N ASN A 117 -9.43 -15.07 -3.89
CA ASN A 117 -8.97 -13.69 -4.06
C ASN A 117 -8.74 -13.01 -2.69
N TYR A 118 -9.60 -13.23 -1.69
CA TYR A 118 -9.39 -12.72 -0.34
C TYR A 118 -8.18 -13.36 0.35
N ALA A 119 -7.97 -14.66 0.17
CA ALA A 119 -6.76 -15.34 0.66
C ALA A 119 -5.49 -14.75 0.04
N ARG A 120 -5.52 -14.48 -1.28
CA ARG A 120 -4.41 -13.80 -1.98
C ARG A 120 -4.17 -12.39 -1.44
N LEU A 121 -5.23 -11.58 -1.29
CA LEU A 121 -5.11 -10.23 -0.72
C LEU A 121 -4.52 -10.26 0.69
N ARG A 122 -4.90 -11.25 1.50
CA ARG A 122 -4.34 -11.45 2.84
C ARG A 122 -2.85 -11.75 2.80
N MET A 123 -2.41 -12.66 1.92
CA MET A 123 -0.99 -12.98 1.72
C MET A 123 -0.19 -11.74 1.26
N LEU A 124 -0.74 -10.95 0.34
CA LEU A 124 -0.09 -9.71 -0.13
C LEU A 124 -0.04 -8.64 0.97
N ALA A 125 -1.08 -8.56 1.81
CA ALA A 125 -1.08 -7.68 2.99
C ALA A 125 0.01 -8.12 3.98
N GLU A 126 0.15 -9.40 4.24
CA GLU A 126 1.22 -9.97 5.06
C GLU A 126 2.61 -9.58 4.56
N THR A 127 2.91 -9.85 3.29
CA THR A 127 4.17 -9.46 2.64
C THR A 127 4.44 -7.96 2.75
N THR A 128 3.41 -7.13 2.60
CA THR A 128 3.51 -5.67 2.69
C THR A 128 3.79 -5.20 4.12
N LEU A 129 3.12 -5.80 5.10
CA LEU A 129 3.33 -5.52 6.52
C LEU A 129 4.71 -5.98 7.02
N ASP A 130 5.22 -7.10 6.51
CA ASP A 130 6.58 -7.60 6.80
C ASP A 130 7.65 -6.64 6.25
N ALA A 131 7.34 -5.91 5.17
CA ALA A 131 8.15 -4.79 4.68
C ALA A 131 7.94 -3.48 5.48
N LEU A 132 7.22 -3.53 6.61
CA LEU A 132 6.91 -2.38 7.47
C LEU A 132 6.13 -1.26 6.75
N CYS A 133 5.36 -1.60 5.72
CA CYS A 133 4.52 -0.66 4.99
C CYS A 133 3.07 -0.73 5.48
N PRO A 134 2.40 0.41 5.71
CA PRO A 134 0.96 0.43 5.96
C PRO A 134 0.18 -0.09 4.75
N VAL A 135 -0.95 -0.76 4.98
CA VAL A 135 -1.77 -1.41 3.95
C VAL A 135 -3.17 -0.86 3.93
N ILE A 136 -3.69 -0.57 2.75
CA ILE A 136 -5.12 -0.34 2.51
C ILE A 136 -5.61 -1.47 1.61
N VAL A 137 -6.60 -2.24 2.07
CA VAL A 137 -7.23 -3.29 1.28
C VAL A 137 -8.56 -2.76 0.73
N ASP A 138 -8.59 -2.54 -0.58
CA ASP A 138 -9.74 -2.05 -1.31
C ASP A 138 -10.54 -3.23 -1.88
N ALA A 139 -11.54 -3.66 -1.11
CA ALA A 139 -12.46 -4.74 -1.44
C ALA A 139 -13.84 -4.45 -0.84
N THR A 140 -14.84 -5.25 -1.18
CA THR A 140 -16.20 -5.04 -0.65
C THR A 140 -16.34 -5.45 0.81
N PHE A 141 -15.63 -6.50 1.22
CA PHE A 141 -15.63 -7.06 2.58
C PHE A 141 -17.03 -7.35 3.15
N LEU A 142 -17.97 -7.79 2.31
CA LEU A 142 -19.35 -8.04 2.74
C LEU A 142 -19.44 -9.22 3.73
N LYS A 143 -18.71 -10.32 3.48
CA LYS A 143 -18.66 -11.46 4.40
C LYS A 143 -17.83 -11.10 5.63
N ARG A 144 -18.37 -11.37 6.85
CA ARG A 144 -17.66 -11.15 8.11
C ARG A 144 -16.34 -11.94 8.19
N ALA A 145 -16.34 -13.18 7.66
CA ALA A 145 -15.16 -14.04 7.65
C ALA A 145 -13.96 -13.40 6.96
N HIS A 146 -14.17 -12.70 5.83
CA HIS A 146 -13.10 -12.01 5.13
C HIS A 146 -12.48 -10.89 6.00
N ARG A 147 -13.31 -10.11 6.72
CA ARG A 147 -12.80 -9.08 7.62
C ARG A 147 -12.04 -9.67 8.81
N ALA A 148 -12.58 -10.77 9.39
CA ALA A 148 -11.98 -11.45 10.52
C ALA A 148 -10.54 -11.91 10.21
N SER A 149 -10.30 -12.48 9.04
CA SER A 149 -8.97 -12.96 8.65
C SER A 149 -7.89 -11.86 8.63
N PHE A 150 -8.24 -10.64 8.28
CA PHE A 150 -7.32 -9.49 8.32
C PHE A 150 -7.16 -8.92 9.74
N ILE A 151 -8.21 -8.96 10.54
CA ILE A 151 -8.14 -8.58 11.96
C ILE A 151 -7.21 -9.54 12.70
N GLU A 152 -7.32 -10.84 12.47
CA GLU A 152 -6.43 -11.87 13.03
C GLU A 152 -4.97 -11.65 12.57
N LEU A 153 -4.75 -11.38 11.28
CA LEU A 153 -3.42 -11.06 10.74
C LEU A 153 -2.77 -9.90 11.48
N ALA A 154 -3.53 -8.83 11.71
CA ALA A 154 -3.05 -7.63 12.38
C ALA A 154 -2.85 -7.87 13.90
N ALA A 155 -3.78 -8.59 14.54
CA ALA A 155 -3.68 -8.95 15.96
C ALA A 155 -2.42 -9.78 16.24
N GLY A 156 -2.11 -10.76 15.38
CA GLY A 156 -0.88 -11.57 15.48
C GLY A 156 0.42 -10.75 15.36
N ARG A 157 0.35 -9.51 14.85
CA ARG A 157 1.46 -8.57 14.72
C ARG A 157 1.39 -7.39 15.69
N SER A 158 0.36 -7.34 16.54
CA SER A 158 0.09 -6.23 17.47
C SER A 158 0.00 -4.86 16.74
N ILE A 159 -0.59 -4.84 15.54
CA ILE A 159 -0.78 -3.62 14.76
C ILE A 159 -2.26 -3.23 14.67
N PRO A 160 -2.59 -1.92 14.56
CA PRO A 160 -3.97 -1.48 14.49
C PRO A 160 -4.65 -1.82 13.15
N VAL A 161 -5.96 -2.11 13.23
CA VAL A 161 -6.86 -2.28 12.08
C VAL A 161 -7.95 -1.25 12.13
N TYR A 162 -8.21 -0.62 11.01
CA TYR A 162 -9.31 0.33 10.82
C TYR A 162 -10.25 -0.19 9.73
N ILE A 163 -11.56 -0.01 9.92
CA ILE A 163 -12.56 -0.32 8.90
C ILE A 163 -13.17 0.99 8.43
N ALA A 164 -12.89 1.36 7.18
CA ALA A 164 -13.51 2.50 6.52
C ALA A 164 -14.75 2.04 5.79
N THR A 165 -15.93 2.42 6.28
CA THR A 165 -17.21 2.05 5.66
C THR A 165 -17.65 3.13 4.68
N PHE A 166 -17.97 2.70 3.46
CA PHE A 166 -18.44 3.54 2.38
C PHE A 166 -19.91 3.23 2.11
N ASN A 167 -20.77 4.18 2.44
CA ASN A 167 -22.19 4.12 2.15
C ASN A 167 -22.48 5.05 0.97
N ALA A 168 -23.28 4.56 0.03
CA ALA A 168 -23.83 5.36 -1.04
C ALA A 168 -25.34 5.08 -1.10
N ASP A 169 -26.13 6.09 -1.42
CA ASP A 169 -27.56 5.93 -1.62
C ASP A 169 -27.83 5.03 -2.83
N LEU A 170 -28.88 4.21 -2.75
CA LEU A 170 -29.26 3.25 -3.81
C LEU A 170 -29.30 3.83 -5.23
N PRO A 171 -29.72 5.09 -5.45
CA PRO A 171 -29.72 5.70 -6.80
C PRO A 171 -28.33 5.92 -7.38
N VAL A 172 -27.25 5.82 -6.56
CA VAL A 172 -25.86 6.07 -6.96
C VAL A 172 -25.07 4.77 -7.18
N LEU A 173 -25.61 3.63 -6.73
CA LEU A 173 -25.04 2.30 -6.90
C LEU A 173 -25.48 1.65 -8.21
#